data_445f461bc30f4fc89b125ad528933f6b
#
_entry.id   445f461bc30f4fc89b125ad528933f6b
#
_cell.length_a   1.000
_cell.length_b   1.000
_cell.length_c   1.000
_cell.angle_alpha   90.00
_cell.angle_beta   90.00
_cell.angle_gamma   90.00
#
_symmetry.space_group_name_H-M   'P 1'
#
loop_
_entity.id
_entity.type
_entity.pdbx_description
1 polymer ?
#
loop_
_entity_poly.entity_id
_entity_poly.type
_entity_poly.pdbx_seq_one_letter_code
_entity_poly.pdbx_strand_id
1 'polypeptide(L)'
;METFHQILDLDEEDHEFSLSMVDAYFSQAEDTFRKLDESWCVVILFIFSLLNFDVFFLRSSTAKDLSELSTLGHFFKGSSAAFGLEKVKASCEKIQHYGLNRDEEAKKDLGPEEALDKIKKQLVQLRNEYAEAKQTLEDFLREREGED
;
A
#
# COMPACT_ATOMS: atom_id res chain seq x y z
N MET A 1 -12.10 -8.06 10.15
CA MET A 1 -12.12 -7.80 11.62
C MET A 1 -11.89 -9.06 12.48
N GLU A 2 -12.29 -10.27 12.07
CA GLU A 2 -12.00 -11.51 12.85
C GLU A 2 -10.51 -11.70 13.16
N THR A 3 -9.62 -11.42 12.20
CA THR A 3 -8.17 -11.56 12.39
C THR A 3 -7.63 -10.59 13.44
N PHE A 4 -8.19 -9.38 13.51
CA PHE A 4 -7.79 -8.38 14.51
C PHE A 4 -8.25 -8.78 15.92
N HIS A 5 -9.43 -9.38 16.04
CA HIS A 5 -9.87 -9.93 17.33
C HIS A 5 -8.95 -11.03 17.88
N GLN A 6 -8.36 -11.84 16.99
CA GLN A 6 -7.34 -12.83 17.40
C GLN A 6 -6.07 -12.19 17.99
N ILE A 7 -5.69 -11.00 17.51
CA ILE A 7 -4.56 -10.23 18.08
C ILE A 7 -4.94 -9.74 19.48
N LEU A 8 -6.18 -9.28 19.66
CA LEU A 8 -6.69 -8.82 20.94
C LEU A 8 -6.81 -9.94 21.98
N ASP A 9 -7.12 -11.15 21.52
CA ASP A 9 -7.21 -12.34 22.39
C ASP A 9 -5.84 -12.79 22.94
N LEU A 10 -4.74 -12.30 22.34
CA LEU A 10 -3.37 -12.53 22.80
C LEU A 10 -2.90 -11.47 23.81
N ASP A 11 -3.66 -10.39 23.99
CA ASP A 11 -3.34 -9.33 24.93
C ASP A 11 -3.64 -9.77 26.37
N GLU A 12 -2.71 -9.50 27.25
CA GLU A 12 -2.93 -9.55 28.69
C GLU A 12 -3.70 -8.30 29.16
N GLU A 13 -3.97 -8.15 30.45
CA GLU A 13 -4.85 -7.12 31.02
C GLU A 13 -4.46 -5.65 30.70
N ASP A 14 -3.23 -5.40 30.23
CA ASP A 14 -2.69 -4.07 29.97
C ASP A 14 -2.78 -3.58 28.51
N HIS A 15 -3.27 -4.41 27.60
CA HIS A 15 -3.46 -4.10 26.16
C HIS A 15 -2.22 -3.53 25.42
N GLU A 16 -1.04 -3.60 26.05
CA GLU A 16 0.20 -2.98 25.55
C GLU A 16 0.66 -3.60 24.22
N PHE A 17 0.39 -4.90 24.06
CA PHE A 17 0.81 -5.64 22.87
C PHE A 17 0.01 -5.21 21.62
N SER A 18 -1.31 -5.15 21.69
CA SER A 18 -2.15 -4.75 20.55
C SER A 18 -1.92 -3.29 20.16
N LEU A 19 -1.75 -2.38 21.12
CA LEU A 19 -1.38 -1.00 20.88
C LEU A 19 -0.06 -0.89 20.13
N SER A 20 0.97 -1.59 20.61
CA SER A 20 2.29 -1.61 19.97
C SER A 20 2.24 -2.14 18.53
N MET A 21 1.43 -3.17 18.26
CA MET A 21 1.26 -3.70 16.91
C MET A 21 0.55 -2.71 15.96
N VAL A 22 -0.48 -2.03 16.45
CA VAL A 22 -1.20 -1.03 15.65
C VAL A 22 -0.30 0.17 15.34
N ASP A 23 0.47 0.65 16.29
CA ASP A 23 1.45 1.74 16.08
C ASP A 23 2.53 1.33 15.07
N ALA A 24 3.04 0.12 15.17
CA ALA A 24 3.99 -0.41 14.20
C ALA A 24 3.39 -0.49 12.79
N TYR A 25 2.14 -0.91 12.67
CA TYR A 25 1.43 -0.94 11.40
C TYR A 25 1.23 0.47 10.82
N PHE A 26 0.84 1.46 11.62
CA PHE A 26 0.68 2.83 11.15
C PHE A 26 2.01 3.43 10.70
N SER A 27 3.08 3.24 11.48
CA SER A 27 4.43 3.68 11.11
C SER A 27 4.90 3.04 9.80
N GLN A 28 4.66 1.75 9.63
CA GLN A 28 4.98 1.02 8.39
C GLN A 28 4.16 1.54 7.20
N ALA A 29 2.88 1.83 7.41
CA ALA A 29 2.01 2.36 6.37
C ALA A 29 2.49 3.73 5.89
N GLU A 30 2.82 4.64 6.81
CA GLU A 30 3.34 5.97 6.49
C GLU A 30 4.67 5.89 5.72
N ASP A 31 5.59 5.04 6.15
CA ASP A 31 6.86 4.80 5.43
C ASP A 31 6.63 4.20 4.03
N THR A 32 5.66 3.30 3.90
CA THR A 32 5.30 2.72 2.61
C THR A 32 4.70 3.76 1.68
N PHE A 33 3.78 4.60 2.16
CA PHE A 33 3.22 5.68 1.35
C PHE A 33 4.28 6.70 0.94
N ARG A 34 5.22 7.04 1.82
CA ARG A 34 6.35 7.91 1.48
C ARG A 34 7.20 7.31 0.37
N LYS A 35 7.56 6.03 0.45
CA LYS A 35 8.32 5.33 -0.59
C LYS A 35 7.55 5.22 -1.90
N LEU A 36 6.24 5.00 -1.85
CA LEU A 36 5.38 4.99 -3.03
C LEU A 36 5.38 6.38 -3.71
N ASP A 37 5.32 7.47 -2.92
CA ASP A 37 5.40 8.83 -3.46
C ASP A 37 6.78 9.15 -4.04
N GLU A 38 7.85 8.72 -3.38
CA GLU A 38 9.23 8.89 -3.88
C GLU A 38 9.42 8.17 -5.21
N SER A 39 9.02 6.90 -5.29
CA SER A 39 9.08 6.11 -6.54
C SER A 39 8.22 6.74 -7.64
N TRP A 40 7.05 7.29 -7.28
CA TRP A 40 6.17 7.99 -8.21
C TRP A 40 6.74 9.35 -8.65
N CYS A 41 7.35 10.10 -7.74
CA CYS A 41 7.96 11.40 -8.04
C CYS A 41 9.13 11.26 -9.02
N VAL A 42 9.94 10.22 -8.89
CA VAL A 42 11.01 9.89 -9.84
C VAL A 42 10.44 9.66 -11.25
N VAL A 43 9.33 8.93 -11.37
CA VAL A 43 8.64 8.71 -12.66
C VAL A 43 8.16 10.03 -13.27
N ILE A 44 7.54 10.92 -12.47
CA ILE A 44 7.06 12.23 -12.96
C ILE A 44 8.20 13.15 -13.36
N LEU A 45 9.25 13.27 -12.54
CA LEU A 45 10.43 14.10 -12.84
C LEU A 45 11.15 13.60 -14.08
N PHE A 46 11.17 12.29 -14.29
CA PHE A 46 11.78 11.65 -15.45
C PHE A 46 10.96 11.91 -16.72
N ILE A 47 9.64 11.82 -16.67
CA ILE A 47 8.75 12.19 -17.79
C ILE A 47 8.91 13.67 -18.16
N PHE A 48 9.11 14.56 -17.17
CA PHE A 48 9.31 15.99 -17.40
C PHE A 48 10.71 16.33 -17.94
N SER A 49 11.72 15.53 -17.62
CA SER A 49 13.09 15.62 -18.17
C SER A 49 13.18 15.15 -19.63
N LEU A 50 12.13 14.49 -20.13
CA LEU A 50 12.08 13.78 -21.40
C LEU A 50 11.95 14.62 -22.67
N LEU A 51 11.88 15.92 -22.58
CA LEU A 51 11.90 16.72 -23.79
C LEU A 51 13.23 16.65 -24.57
N ASN A 52 14.28 15.95 -24.06
CA ASN A 52 15.61 15.97 -24.67
C ASN A 52 16.52 14.71 -24.56
N PHE A 53 16.07 13.49 -24.16
CA PHE A 53 17.01 12.36 -24.07
C PHE A 53 16.46 10.96 -24.42
N ASP A 54 17.37 10.01 -24.76
CA ASP A 54 17.16 8.69 -25.38
C ASP A 54 16.09 7.77 -24.75
N VAL A 55 15.18 7.29 -25.58
CA VAL A 55 14.07 6.34 -25.28
C VAL A 55 14.54 5.03 -24.64
N PHE A 56 15.76 4.58 -24.85
CA PHE A 56 16.30 3.32 -24.33
C PHE A 56 16.57 3.37 -22.82
N PHE A 57 17.15 4.46 -22.34
CA PHE A 57 17.43 4.66 -20.91
C PHE A 57 16.13 4.77 -20.08
N LEU A 58 15.11 5.36 -20.67
CA LEU A 58 13.76 5.48 -20.14
C LEU A 58 13.09 4.17 -19.83
N ARG A 59 13.13 3.25 -20.76
CA ARG A 59 12.48 1.94 -20.62
C ARG A 59 13.08 1.13 -19.47
N SER A 60 14.38 1.27 -19.23
CA SER A 60 15.07 0.60 -18.13
C SER A 60 14.67 1.19 -16.76
N SER A 61 14.55 2.52 -16.68
CA SER A 61 14.17 3.21 -15.43
C SER A 61 12.73 2.92 -15.05
N THR A 62 11.79 3.07 -15.98
CA THR A 62 10.35 2.81 -15.74
C THR A 62 10.10 1.35 -15.31
N ALA A 63 10.82 0.39 -15.88
CA ALA A 63 10.69 -1.02 -15.50
C ALA A 63 11.17 -1.26 -14.06
N LYS A 64 12.23 -0.56 -13.62
CA LYS A 64 12.72 -0.63 -12.24
C LYS A 64 11.73 -0.01 -11.27
N ASP A 65 11.17 1.14 -11.59
CA ASP A 65 10.20 1.85 -10.75
C ASP A 65 8.90 1.04 -10.59
N LEU A 66 8.41 0.40 -11.66
CA LEU A 66 7.27 -0.51 -11.60
C LEU A 66 7.55 -1.73 -10.71
N SER A 67 8.77 -2.29 -10.76
CA SER A 67 9.18 -3.38 -9.88
C SER A 67 9.22 -2.97 -8.42
N GLU A 68 9.68 -1.76 -8.11
CA GLU A 68 9.66 -1.21 -6.75
C GLU A 68 8.22 -1.02 -6.25
N LEU A 69 7.35 -0.43 -7.05
CA LEU A 69 5.92 -0.26 -6.73
C LEU A 69 5.24 -1.61 -6.48
N SER A 70 5.55 -2.64 -7.27
CA SER A 70 5.07 -4.01 -7.05
C SER A 70 5.55 -4.57 -5.71
N THR A 71 6.82 -4.39 -5.38
CA THR A 71 7.41 -4.86 -4.11
C THR A 71 6.76 -4.18 -2.90
N LEU A 72 6.56 -2.86 -2.95
CA LEU A 72 5.90 -2.11 -1.89
C LEU A 72 4.43 -2.53 -1.73
N GLY A 73 3.72 -2.74 -2.84
CA GLY A 73 2.35 -3.28 -2.82
C GLY A 73 2.28 -4.67 -2.17
N HIS A 74 3.20 -5.56 -2.52
CA HIS A 74 3.29 -6.90 -1.92
C HIS A 74 3.53 -6.84 -0.40
N PHE A 75 4.46 -6.01 0.02
CA PHE A 75 4.84 -5.87 1.42
C PHE A 75 3.66 -5.32 2.27
N PHE A 76 3.04 -4.25 1.80
CA PHE A 76 1.92 -3.63 2.51
C PHE A 76 0.65 -4.50 2.49
N LYS A 77 0.46 -5.30 1.44
CA LYS A 77 -0.58 -6.33 1.40
C LYS A 77 -0.46 -7.31 2.56
N GLY A 78 0.76 -7.79 2.84
CA GLY A 78 1.02 -8.74 3.93
C GLY A 78 0.64 -8.17 5.29
N SER A 79 1.09 -6.95 5.60
CA SER A 79 0.76 -6.26 6.87
C SER A 79 -0.74 -6.01 7.02
N SER A 80 -1.39 -5.54 5.96
CA SER A 80 -2.83 -5.27 5.98
C SER A 80 -3.67 -6.53 6.17
N ALA A 81 -3.20 -7.67 5.66
CA ALA A 81 -3.83 -8.97 5.86
C ALA A 81 -3.78 -9.40 7.34
N ALA A 82 -2.68 -9.13 8.04
CA ALA A 82 -2.54 -9.45 9.47
C ALA A 82 -3.59 -8.72 10.34
N PHE A 83 -3.96 -7.50 9.95
CA PHE A 83 -5.02 -6.73 10.62
C PHE A 83 -6.44 -6.98 10.07
N GLY A 84 -6.59 -7.87 9.10
CA GLY A 84 -7.89 -8.16 8.48
C GLY A 84 -8.46 -6.99 7.66
N LEU A 85 -7.62 -6.10 7.17
CA LEU A 85 -8.00 -4.93 6.38
C LEU A 85 -8.17 -5.30 4.90
N GLU A 86 -9.25 -6.01 4.58
CA GLU A 86 -9.46 -6.62 3.25
C GLU A 86 -9.48 -5.61 2.08
N LYS A 87 -10.02 -4.40 2.26
CA LYS A 87 -10.03 -3.36 1.22
C LYS A 87 -8.60 -2.90 0.91
N VAL A 88 -7.84 -2.54 1.95
CA VAL A 88 -6.44 -2.12 1.82
C VAL A 88 -5.59 -3.21 1.19
N LYS A 89 -5.75 -4.45 1.65
CA LYS A 89 -5.10 -5.64 1.09
C LYS A 89 -5.39 -5.81 -0.40
N ALA A 90 -6.66 -5.72 -0.82
CA ALA A 90 -7.07 -5.86 -2.21
C ALA A 90 -6.49 -4.75 -3.11
N SER A 91 -6.45 -3.50 -2.62
CA SER A 91 -5.83 -2.39 -3.33
C SER A 91 -4.31 -2.57 -3.48
N CYS A 92 -3.63 -3.07 -2.45
CA CYS A 92 -2.21 -3.39 -2.51
C CYS A 92 -1.91 -4.52 -3.51
N GLU A 93 -2.78 -5.53 -3.58
CA GLU A 93 -2.66 -6.62 -4.55
C GLU A 93 -2.77 -6.13 -5.99
N LYS A 94 -3.70 -5.22 -6.28
CA LYS A 94 -3.80 -4.58 -7.60
C LYS A 94 -2.53 -3.81 -7.96
N ILE A 95 -1.98 -3.02 -7.03
CA ILE A 95 -0.72 -2.29 -7.25
C ILE A 95 0.42 -3.27 -7.53
N GLN A 96 0.50 -4.37 -6.77
CA GLN A 96 1.50 -5.42 -7.00
C GLN A 96 1.41 -5.97 -8.43
N HIS A 97 0.23 -6.33 -8.91
CA HIS A 97 0.03 -6.90 -10.24
C HIS A 97 0.29 -5.88 -11.35
N TYR A 98 -0.18 -4.65 -11.21
CA TYR A 98 0.08 -3.59 -12.18
C TYR A 98 1.58 -3.27 -12.28
N GLY A 99 2.31 -3.31 -11.16
CA GLY A 99 3.77 -3.17 -11.15
C GLY A 99 4.51 -4.32 -11.86
N LEU A 100 3.85 -5.47 -12.02
CA LEU A 100 4.31 -6.60 -12.85
C LEU A 100 3.78 -6.54 -14.30
N ASN A 101 3.21 -5.42 -14.71
CA ASN A 101 2.57 -5.23 -16.02
C ASN A 101 1.41 -6.19 -16.30
N ARG A 102 0.66 -6.58 -15.27
CA ARG A 102 -0.47 -7.50 -15.39
C ARG A 102 -1.74 -6.90 -14.80
N ASP A 103 -2.84 -7.15 -15.45
CA ASP A 103 -4.19 -6.89 -14.94
C ASP A 103 -4.91 -8.22 -14.77
N GLU A 104 -4.99 -8.71 -13.53
CA GLU A 104 -5.60 -9.99 -13.22
C GLU A 104 -7.13 -9.96 -13.41
N GLU A 105 -7.79 -8.80 -13.19
CA GLU A 105 -9.23 -8.64 -13.41
C GLU A 105 -9.57 -8.68 -14.90
N ALA A 106 -8.79 -7.96 -15.72
CA ALA A 106 -8.95 -7.95 -17.17
C ALA A 106 -8.27 -9.14 -17.87
N LYS A 107 -7.49 -9.93 -17.13
CA LYS A 107 -6.71 -11.09 -17.65
C LYS A 107 -5.85 -10.73 -18.85
N LYS A 108 -5.17 -9.59 -18.78
CA LYS A 108 -4.31 -9.08 -19.85
C LYS A 108 -2.99 -8.54 -19.33
N ASP A 109 -1.99 -8.56 -20.20
CA ASP A 109 -0.74 -7.84 -19.98
C ASP A 109 -0.91 -6.36 -20.28
N LEU A 110 -0.21 -5.52 -19.48
CA LEU A 110 -0.26 -4.06 -19.56
C LEU A 110 1.03 -3.52 -20.19
N GLY A 111 0.90 -2.47 -21.00
CA GLY A 111 2.05 -1.62 -21.32
C GLY A 111 2.50 -0.81 -20.08
N PRO A 112 3.78 -0.35 -20.03
CA PRO A 112 4.29 0.39 -18.89
C PRO A 112 3.48 1.65 -18.55
N GLU A 113 3.05 2.41 -19.55
CA GLU A 113 2.24 3.62 -19.38
C GLU A 113 0.84 3.29 -18.82
N GLU A 114 0.21 2.25 -19.33
CA GLU A 114 -1.10 1.80 -18.85
C GLU A 114 -1.00 1.28 -17.41
N ALA A 115 0.07 0.56 -17.08
CA ALA A 115 0.34 0.08 -15.73
C ALA A 115 0.49 1.26 -14.74
N LEU A 116 1.26 2.27 -15.11
CA LEU A 116 1.44 3.49 -14.29
C LEU A 116 0.12 4.25 -14.09
N ASP A 117 -0.70 4.42 -15.12
CA ASP A 117 -2.00 5.10 -14.99
C ASP A 117 -2.95 4.34 -14.03
N LYS A 118 -2.96 3.00 -14.13
CA LYS A 118 -3.73 2.16 -13.21
C LYS A 118 -3.21 2.24 -11.77
N ILE A 119 -1.90 2.19 -11.57
CA ILE A 119 -1.28 2.34 -10.24
C ILE A 119 -1.66 3.70 -9.63
N LYS A 120 -1.58 4.78 -10.41
CA LYS A 120 -1.95 6.13 -9.94
C LYS A 120 -3.38 6.18 -9.41
N LYS A 121 -4.32 5.63 -10.16
CA LYS A 121 -5.72 5.56 -9.74
C LYS A 121 -5.89 4.70 -8.49
N GLN A 122 -5.19 3.57 -8.44
CA GLN A 122 -5.26 2.65 -7.31
C GLN A 122 -4.63 3.23 -6.04
N LEU A 123 -3.57 4.06 -6.15
CA LEU A 123 -2.97 4.75 -5.00
C LEU A 123 -3.93 5.73 -4.34
N VAL A 124 -4.73 6.46 -5.12
CA VAL A 124 -5.76 7.35 -4.57
C VAL A 124 -6.80 6.55 -3.77
N GLN A 125 -7.25 5.44 -4.33
CA GLN A 125 -8.19 4.55 -3.66
C GLN A 125 -7.58 3.94 -2.40
N LEU A 126 -6.36 3.43 -2.47
CA LEU A 126 -5.63 2.85 -1.33
C LEU A 126 -5.52 3.84 -0.17
N ARG A 127 -5.21 5.12 -0.44
CA ARG A 127 -5.12 6.15 0.60
C ARG A 127 -6.45 6.38 1.31
N ASN A 128 -7.54 6.41 0.57
CA ASN A 128 -8.87 6.57 1.16
C ASN A 128 -9.25 5.35 2.02
N GLU A 129 -9.02 4.14 1.51
CA GLU A 129 -9.29 2.90 2.24
C GLU A 129 -8.42 2.76 3.49
N TYR A 130 -7.16 3.19 3.42
CA TYR A 130 -6.27 3.22 4.58
C TYR A 130 -6.74 4.24 5.62
N ALA A 131 -7.17 5.44 5.21
CA ALA A 131 -7.67 6.45 6.14
C ALA A 131 -8.94 5.97 6.87
N GLU A 132 -9.86 5.31 6.16
CA GLU A 132 -11.04 4.68 6.77
C GLU A 132 -10.64 3.58 7.77
N ALA A 133 -9.70 2.72 7.40
CA ALA A 133 -9.22 1.63 8.25
C ALA A 133 -8.50 2.17 9.49
N LYS A 134 -7.65 3.20 9.34
CA LYS A 134 -6.96 3.87 10.43
C LYS A 134 -7.95 4.43 11.45
N GLN A 135 -8.95 5.16 10.98
CA GLN A 135 -9.99 5.72 11.85
C GLN A 135 -10.74 4.62 12.61
N THR A 136 -11.10 3.54 11.93
CA THR A 136 -11.80 2.40 12.55
C THR A 136 -10.96 1.74 13.64
N LEU A 137 -9.66 1.55 13.41
CA LEU A 137 -8.74 0.98 14.40
C LEU A 137 -8.53 1.93 15.60
N GLU A 138 -8.37 3.22 15.35
CA GLU A 138 -8.22 4.23 16.42
C GLU A 138 -9.49 4.35 17.27
N ASP A 139 -10.67 4.35 16.66
CA ASP A 139 -11.94 4.40 17.37
C ASP A 139 -12.15 3.16 18.23
N PHE A 140 -11.83 2.00 17.70
CA PHE A 140 -11.90 0.74 18.43
C PHE A 140 -10.98 0.69 19.66
N LEU A 141 -9.73 1.17 19.52
CA LEU A 141 -8.78 1.23 20.63
C LEU A 141 -9.25 2.21 21.71
N ARG A 142 -9.80 3.37 21.29
CA ARG A 142 -10.34 4.39 22.24
C ARG A 142 -11.57 3.89 23.01
N GLU A 143 -12.44 3.11 22.38
CA GLU A 143 -13.60 2.50 23.05
C GLU A 143 -13.13 1.56 24.17
N ARG A 144 -12.08 0.79 23.92
CA ARG A 144 -11.52 -0.13 24.93
C ARG A 144 -10.84 0.59 26.10
N GLU A 145 -10.11 1.67 25.83
CA GLU A 145 -9.48 2.50 26.89
C GLU A 145 -10.51 3.22 27.78
N GLY A 146 -11.72 3.42 27.29
CA GLY A 146 -12.82 4.06 28.04
C GLY A 146 -13.67 3.10 28.85
N GLU A 147 -13.48 1.79 28.71
CA GLU A 147 -14.19 0.74 29.49
C GLU A 147 -13.45 0.34 30.78
N ASP A 148 -12.21 0.82 31.00
CA ASP A 148 -11.42 0.68 32.24
C ASP A 148 -11.63 1.88 33.17
#